data_85d2ce3fd29987473842f6b35fa18e72
#
_entry.id   85d2ce3fd29987473842f6b35fa18e72
#
_cell.length_a   1.000
_cell.length_b   1.000
_cell.length_c   1.000
_cell.angle_alpha   90.00
_cell.angle_beta   90.00
_cell.angle_gamma   90.00
#
_symmetry.space_group_name_H-M   'P 1'
#
loop_
_entity.id
_entity.type
_entity.pdbx_description
1 polymer ?
#
loop_
_entity_poly.entity_id
_entity_poly.type
_entity_poly.pdbx_seq_one_letter_code
_entity_poly.pdbx_strand_id
1 'polypeptide(L)'
;MHLSGEGWRETKNACLIKASRKTFEEDPQPEPPACFCDAKHVAKIAETEALSVAAPRAAAVPAESALDATSEALPTDADDRDDWRPKRLVRSVVSSMKCSRDFGRQMAREAKQRRFLEAVGKVFLGDGLPWNWTIWKEHFRDFTPILDFIHPLSYLFLTAKAVHPSSPDDAWQQYLAWMRGSWQGEVDQVLSELRVWQDKLGVPPPKTAETDPRQIVATTITYLEHNRERMKYPEYRQAGLPITTAWMESLVKEVNYRVKGTEMFWNHPDGAEAILQVRAAALSDDDRLSKHLRTRPGCCFTRRPKPAPTAAGSNPSLIVRVRNREQRRRSHEDRGRRLPGTSAGRCRPLR
;
A
#
# COMPACT_ATOMS: atom_id res chain seq x y z
N MET A 1 11.56 -5.48 -0.55
CA MET A 1 12.23 -6.12 -1.70
C MET A 1 13.38 -6.96 -1.19
N HIS A 2 13.58 -8.15 -1.77
CA HIS A 2 14.72 -9.01 -1.43
C HIS A 2 15.91 -8.68 -2.32
N LEU A 3 17.05 -8.34 -1.71
CA LEU A 3 18.30 -8.06 -2.40
C LEU A 3 19.27 -9.22 -2.19
N SER A 4 19.91 -9.67 -3.26
CA SER A 4 20.92 -10.75 -3.18
C SER A 4 22.10 -10.29 -2.30
N GLY A 5 22.43 -11.08 -1.29
CA GLY A 5 23.49 -10.77 -0.32
C GLY A 5 23.13 -9.77 0.78
N GLU A 6 22.04 -9.01 0.67
CA GLU A 6 21.65 -7.99 1.66
C GLU A 6 20.35 -8.32 2.40
N GLY A 7 19.55 -9.28 1.89
CA GLY A 7 18.28 -9.66 2.46
C GLY A 7 17.12 -8.72 2.12
N TRP A 8 16.14 -8.62 3.01
CA TRP A 8 14.95 -7.80 2.78
C TRP A 8 15.19 -6.34 3.09
N ARG A 9 14.83 -5.46 2.13
CA ARG A 9 14.81 -4.01 2.32
C ARG A 9 13.41 -3.45 2.21
N GLU A 10 13.12 -2.48 3.07
CA GLU A 10 11.89 -1.70 3.04
C GLU A 10 11.80 -0.83 1.79
N THR A 11 10.61 -0.73 1.21
CA THR A 11 10.28 0.25 0.18
C THR A 11 9.30 1.27 0.76
N LYS A 12 9.59 2.55 0.57
CA LYS A 12 8.70 3.64 0.94
C LYS A 12 7.85 4.04 -0.25
N ASN A 13 6.56 4.19 -0.02
CA ASN A 13 5.59 4.54 -1.05
C ASN A 13 4.79 5.75 -0.61
N ALA A 14 4.52 6.65 -1.53
CA ALA A 14 3.61 7.78 -1.34
C ALA A 14 2.73 7.99 -2.56
N CYS A 15 1.53 8.42 -2.31
CA CYS A 15 0.55 8.78 -3.33
C CYS A 15 0.11 10.22 -3.12
N LEU A 16 0.40 11.08 -4.10
CA LEU A 16 -0.11 12.44 -4.13
C LEU A 16 -1.38 12.44 -4.97
N ILE A 17 -2.48 12.89 -4.38
CA ILE A 17 -3.81 12.83 -4.99
C ILE A 17 -4.42 14.23 -5.02
N LYS A 18 -4.96 14.63 -6.18
CA LYS A 18 -5.95 15.69 -6.26
C LYS A 18 -7.33 15.05 -6.27
N ALA A 19 -8.18 15.51 -5.38
CA ALA A 19 -9.56 15.03 -5.27
C ALA A 19 -10.53 16.19 -5.19
N SER A 20 -11.80 15.92 -5.53
CA SER A 20 -12.89 16.86 -5.25
C SER A 20 -13.08 16.98 -3.74
N ARG A 21 -13.58 18.12 -3.29
CA ARG A 21 -13.85 18.40 -1.88
C ARG A 21 -15.22 19.07 -1.74
N LYS A 22 -15.95 18.67 -0.71
CA LYS A 22 -17.18 19.32 -0.24
C LYS A 22 -17.03 19.52 1.27
N THR A 23 -17.33 20.69 1.77
CA THR A 23 -17.42 20.98 3.21
C THR A 23 -18.86 20.82 3.66
N PHE A 24 -19.05 20.43 4.90
CA PHE A 24 -20.36 20.16 5.51
C PHE A 24 -20.51 21.05 6.75
N GLU A 25 -21.75 21.36 7.12
CA GLU A 25 -22.07 22.11 8.35
C GLU A 25 -21.91 21.22 9.58
N GLU A 26 -22.26 19.93 9.45
CA GLU A 26 -22.11 18.89 10.47
C GLU A 26 -21.26 17.74 9.94
N ASP A 27 -20.86 16.82 10.84
CA ASP A 27 -20.16 15.59 10.42
C ASP A 27 -21.05 14.75 9.50
N PRO A 28 -20.66 14.55 8.22
CA PRO A 28 -21.47 13.81 7.28
C PRO A 28 -21.54 12.30 7.57
N GLN A 29 -20.66 11.79 8.45
CA GLN A 29 -20.59 10.37 8.76
C GLN A 29 -20.27 10.15 10.25
N PRO A 30 -21.21 10.47 11.17
CA PRO A 30 -20.99 10.32 12.62
C PRO A 30 -20.85 8.85 13.03
N GLU A 31 -21.46 7.93 12.29
CA GLU A 31 -21.32 6.48 12.52
C GLU A 31 -20.18 5.88 11.66
N PRO A 32 -19.39 4.95 12.22
CA PRO A 32 -18.34 4.29 11.49
C PRO A 32 -18.89 3.38 10.38
N PRO A 33 -18.15 3.19 9.28
CA PRO A 33 -18.51 2.26 8.22
C PRO A 33 -18.73 0.83 8.74
N ALA A 34 -19.72 0.11 8.18
CA ALA A 34 -20.06 -1.25 8.59
C ALA A 34 -18.85 -2.21 8.53
N CYS A 35 -17.91 -2.00 7.60
CA CYS A 35 -16.70 -2.82 7.48
C CYS A 35 -15.82 -2.76 8.73
N PHE A 36 -15.82 -1.66 9.49
CA PHE A 36 -15.09 -1.56 10.76
C PHE A 36 -15.83 -2.22 11.92
N CYS A 37 -17.08 -2.61 11.71
CA CYS A 37 -17.91 -3.40 12.62
C CYS A 37 -17.98 -4.89 12.21
N ASP A 38 -17.18 -5.34 11.24
CA ASP A 38 -17.06 -6.74 10.83
C ASP A 38 -15.78 -7.34 11.41
N ALA A 39 -15.95 -8.35 12.28
CA ALA A 39 -14.82 -8.97 12.99
C ALA A 39 -13.81 -9.64 12.04
N LYS A 40 -14.27 -10.23 10.93
CA LYS A 40 -13.40 -10.88 9.95
C LYS A 40 -12.57 -9.84 9.19
N HIS A 41 -13.22 -8.74 8.79
CA HIS A 41 -12.54 -7.66 8.08
C HIS A 41 -11.48 -7.00 8.97
N VAL A 42 -11.81 -6.69 10.22
CA VAL A 42 -10.90 -6.06 11.17
C VAL A 42 -9.73 -7.00 11.54
N ALA A 43 -9.99 -8.28 11.73
CA ALA A 43 -8.92 -9.27 11.97
C ALA A 43 -7.94 -9.32 10.79
N LYS A 44 -8.42 -9.29 9.56
CA LYS A 44 -7.57 -9.27 8.36
C LYS A 44 -6.72 -7.99 8.27
N ILE A 45 -7.28 -6.83 8.62
CA ILE A 45 -6.52 -5.57 8.71
C ILE A 45 -5.41 -5.72 9.75
N ALA A 46 -5.73 -6.18 10.97
CA ALA A 46 -4.76 -6.32 12.05
C ALA A 46 -3.63 -7.32 11.72
N GLU A 47 -3.93 -8.42 11.04
CA GLU A 47 -2.91 -9.37 10.55
C GLU A 47 -2.00 -8.74 9.50
N THR A 48 -2.53 -7.97 8.58
CA THR A 48 -1.76 -7.29 7.54
C THR A 48 -0.81 -6.25 8.16
N GLU A 49 -1.26 -5.48 9.13
CA GLU A 49 -0.46 -4.50 9.86
C GLU A 49 0.61 -5.16 10.73
N ALA A 50 0.27 -6.23 11.47
CA ALA A 50 1.23 -6.98 12.27
C ALA A 50 2.38 -7.54 11.41
N LEU A 51 2.09 -8.04 10.23
CA LEU A 51 3.09 -8.47 9.25
C LEU A 51 3.94 -7.31 8.72
N SER A 52 3.38 -6.10 8.61
CA SER A 52 4.11 -4.91 8.19
C SER A 52 5.10 -4.42 9.27
N VAL A 53 4.74 -4.51 10.54
CA VAL A 53 5.58 -4.09 11.68
C VAL A 53 6.64 -5.13 12.02
N ALA A 54 6.34 -6.42 11.86
CA ALA A 54 7.23 -7.53 12.23
C ALA A 54 8.31 -7.86 11.18
N ALA A 55 8.37 -7.20 10.05
CA ALA A 55 9.35 -7.48 9.01
C ALA A 55 10.69 -6.77 9.24
N PRO A 56 11.62 -7.40 10.03
CA PRO A 56 12.88 -7.78 9.44
C PRO A 56 13.30 -9.22 9.78
N ARG A 57 12.41 -10.19 9.86
CA ARG A 57 12.80 -11.59 10.03
C ARG A 57 12.06 -12.52 9.09
N ALA A 58 12.86 -13.15 8.22
CA ALA A 58 12.55 -14.24 7.34
C ALA A 58 11.41 -15.17 7.80
N ALA A 59 10.28 -15.12 7.10
CA ALA A 59 9.47 -16.29 6.83
C ALA A 59 8.76 -16.04 5.50
N ALA A 60 9.11 -16.84 4.51
CA ALA A 60 8.38 -16.92 3.26
C ALA A 60 6.97 -17.44 3.55
N VAL A 61 5.98 -16.57 3.47
CA VAL A 61 4.59 -16.98 3.40
C VAL A 61 4.30 -17.26 1.93
N PRO A 62 3.77 -18.44 1.57
CA PRO A 62 3.45 -18.78 0.18
C PRO A 62 2.47 -17.78 -0.40
N ALA A 63 2.76 -17.29 -1.60
CA ALA A 63 2.00 -16.24 -2.29
C ALA A 63 0.62 -16.70 -2.80
N GLU A 64 0.17 -17.91 -2.50
CA GLU A 64 -1.07 -18.47 -3.06
C GLU A 64 -2.37 -18.00 -2.38
N SER A 65 -2.32 -17.43 -1.18
CA SER A 65 -3.55 -16.96 -0.52
C SER A 65 -3.88 -15.47 -0.74
N ALA A 66 -3.05 -14.74 -1.49
CA ALA A 66 -3.23 -13.30 -1.72
C ALA A 66 -3.93 -12.95 -3.05
N LEU A 67 -4.29 -13.94 -3.87
CA LEU A 67 -4.84 -13.70 -5.21
C LEU A 67 -6.36 -13.53 -5.25
N ASP A 68 -7.06 -13.75 -4.14
CA ASP A 68 -8.52 -13.70 -4.09
C ASP A 68 -9.10 -12.62 -3.18
N ALA A 69 -8.30 -11.63 -2.84
CA ALA A 69 -8.86 -10.36 -2.36
C ALA A 69 -9.16 -9.51 -3.59
N THR A 70 -10.25 -9.84 -4.27
CA THR A 70 -10.95 -8.91 -5.15
C THR A 70 -10.89 -7.52 -4.54
N SER A 71 -10.49 -6.56 -5.35
CA SER A 71 -10.71 -5.14 -5.16
C SER A 71 -12.23 -4.91 -4.94
N GLU A 72 -12.72 -5.28 -3.79
CA GLU A 72 -13.95 -4.71 -3.29
C GLU A 72 -13.58 -3.26 -2.95
N ALA A 73 -13.78 -2.38 -3.95
CA ALA A 73 -14.18 -1.03 -3.68
C ALA A 73 -15.18 -1.12 -2.50
N LEU A 74 -15.00 -0.26 -1.50
CA LEU A 74 -16.01 -0.05 -0.44
C LEU A 74 -17.37 -0.28 -1.06
N PRO A 75 -18.23 -1.17 -0.48
CA PRO A 75 -19.48 -1.56 -1.10
C PRO A 75 -20.20 -0.30 -1.57
N THR A 76 -20.44 -0.25 -2.84
CA THR A 76 -21.38 0.70 -3.45
C THR A 76 -22.77 0.14 -3.13
N ASP A 77 -23.17 0.22 -1.87
CA ASP A 77 -24.58 0.09 -1.57
C ASP A 77 -25.27 1.32 -2.16
N ALA A 78 -25.99 1.07 -3.20
CA ALA A 78 -26.93 2.01 -3.79
C ALA A 78 -28.09 2.20 -2.80
N ASP A 79 -27.83 2.97 -1.75
CA ASP A 79 -28.89 3.61 -0.96
C ASP A 79 -28.88 5.09 -1.36
N ASP A 80 -30.01 5.57 -1.80
CA ASP A 80 -30.30 6.83 -2.48
C ASP A 80 -30.19 8.07 -1.54
N ARG A 81 -29.26 8.03 -0.61
CA ARG A 81 -28.83 9.18 0.17
C ARG A 81 -27.67 9.83 -0.57
N ASP A 82 -27.69 11.14 -0.65
CA ASP A 82 -26.64 12.00 -1.24
C ASP A 82 -25.27 11.77 -0.54
N ASP A 83 -24.76 10.54 -0.62
CA ASP A 83 -23.54 10.06 0.02
C ASP A 83 -22.34 10.56 -0.81
N TRP A 84 -22.08 11.87 -0.64
CA TRP A 84 -20.97 12.49 -1.34
C TRP A 84 -19.64 11.85 -0.93
N ARG A 85 -18.87 11.39 -1.91
CA ARG A 85 -17.52 10.85 -1.73
C ARG A 85 -16.52 11.65 -2.55
N PRO A 86 -15.29 11.90 -2.03
CA PRO A 86 -14.27 12.59 -2.78
C PRO A 86 -13.89 11.78 -4.03
N LYS A 87 -13.98 12.41 -5.22
CA LYS A 87 -13.57 11.79 -6.48
C LYS A 87 -12.10 12.10 -6.73
N ARG A 88 -11.30 11.07 -6.98
CA ARG A 88 -9.91 11.21 -7.39
C ARG A 88 -9.84 11.83 -8.79
N LEU A 89 -9.14 12.96 -8.93
CA LEU A 89 -8.95 13.68 -10.19
C LEU A 89 -7.59 13.34 -10.82
N VAL A 90 -6.53 13.34 -10.00
CA VAL A 90 -5.15 13.07 -10.45
C VAL A 90 -4.41 12.31 -9.36
N ARG A 91 -3.65 11.30 -9.77
CA ARG A 91 -2.71 10.55 -8.93
C ARG A 91 -1.27 10.74 -9.41
N SER A 92 -0.35 10.95 -8.49
CA SER A 92 1.08 10.87 -8.73
C SER A 92 1.73 9.98 -7.68
N VAL A 93 2.57 9.07 -8.11
CA VAL A 93 3.17 8.04 -7.25
C VAL A 93 4.65 8.31 -7.09
N VAL A 94 5.14 8.15 -5.86
CA VAL A 94 6.56 8.16 -5.51
C VAL A 94 6.86 6.88 -4.76
N SER A 95 7.87 6.12 -5.20
CA SER A 95 8.29 4.88 -4.57
C SER A 95 9.80 4.78 -4.57
N SER A 96 10.42 4.40 -3.44
CA SER A 96 11.87 4.36 -3.30
C SER A 96 12.33 3.48 -2.14
N MET A 97 13.53 2.90 -2.24
CA MET A 97 14.23 2.26 -1.12
C MET A 97 15.16 3.21 -0.36
N LYS A 98 15.22 4.47 -0.76
CA LYS A 98 16.08 5.47 -0.11
C LYS A 98 15.64 5.73 1.33
N CYS A 99 16.53 6.34 2.12
CA CYS A 99 16.20 6.75 3.48
C CYS A 99 15.00 7.74 3.48
N SER A 100 14.32 7.88 4.60
CA SER A 100 13.13 8.74 4.75
C SER A 100 13.39 10.20 4.35
N ARG A 101 14.59 10.73 4.64
CA ARG A 101 14.98 12.08 4.27
C ARG A 101 15.02 12.30 2.76
N ASP A 102 15.65 11.37 2.02
CA ASP A 102 15.72 11.48 0.55
C ASP A 102 14.39 11.19 -0.10
N PHE A 103 13.61 10.28 0.47
CA PHE A 103 12.26 10.01 0.05
C PHE A 103 11.35 11.25 0.24
N GLY A 104 11.45 11.94 1.38
CA GLY A 104 10.73 13.19 1.64
C GLY A 104 11.06 14.28 0.61
N ARG A 105 12.35 14.40 0.23
CA ARG A 105 12.77 15.31 -0.84
C ARG A 105 12.19 14.94 -2.20
N GLN A 106 12.06 13.64 -2.51
CA GLN A 106 11.41 13.18 -3.75
C GLN A 106 9.94 13.53 -3.75
N MET A 107 9.22 13.29 -2.63
CA MET A 107 7.81 13.66 -2.46
C MET A 107 7.61 15.17 -2.64
N ALA A 108 8.43 16.00 -2.00
CA ALA A 108 8.34 17.46 -2.08
C ALA A 108 8.59 17.97 -3.51
N ARG A 109 9.58 17.39 -4.22
CA ARG A 109 9.86 17.71 -5.62
C ARG A 109 8.67 17.36 -6.51
N GLU A 110 8.10 16.17 -6.35
CA GLU A 110 6.94 15.72 -7.09
C GLU A 110 5.72 16.61 -6.81
N ALA A 111 5.45 16.93 -5.55
CA ALA A 111 4.38 17.83 -5.15
C ALA A 111 4.49 19.20 -5.82
N LYS A 112 5.69 19.78 -5.85
CA LYS A 112 5.96 21.07 -6.50
C LYS A 112 5.78 20.99 -8.02
N GLN A 113 6.40 20.00 -8.68
CA GLN A 113 6.34 19.83 -10.12
C GLN A 113 4.91 19.62 -10.63
N ARG A 114 4.07 18.96 -9.84
CA ARG A 114 2.68 18.64 -10.18
C ARG A 114 1.67 19.63 -9.60
N ARG A 115 2.15 20.73 -9.02
CA ARG A 115 1.34 21.82 -8.47
C ARG A 115 0.36 21.37 -7.37
N PHE A 116 0.73 20.36 -6.57
CA PHE A 116 -0.07 19.93 -5.42
C PHE A 116 -0.04 20.97 -4.29
N LEU A 117 1.02 21.77 -4.21
CA LEU A 117 1.16 22.82 -3.20
C LEU A 117 0.17 23.97 -3.38
N GLU A 118 -0.46 24.09 -4.54
CA GLU A 118 -1.43 25.15 -4.88
C GLU A 118 -2.89 24.76 -4.52
N ALA A 119 -3.11 23.56 -3.98
CA ALA A 119 -4.44 23.13 -3.60
C ALA A 119 -4.97 23.98 -2.43
N VAL A 120 -6.28 24.26 -2.43
CA VAL A 120 -6.96 25.02 -1.35
C VAL A 120 -7.01 24.19 -0.07
N GLY A 121 -7.42 22.92 -0.17
CA GLY A 121 -7.39 21.98 0.95
C GLY A 121 -6.18 21.07 0.81
N LYS A 122 -5.35 20.97 1.84
CA LYS A 122 -4.10 20.22 1.83
C LYS A 122 -4.06 19.25 2.99
N VAL A 123 -3.85 17.98 2.71
CA VAL A 123 -3.81 16.91 3.72
C VAL A 123 -2.54 16.10 3.56
N PHE A 124 -1.90 15.80 4.68
CA PHE A 124 -0.84 14.82 4.79
C PHE A 124 -1.35 13.65 5.65
N LEU A 125 -1.69 12.56 4.99
CA LEU A 125 -2.23 11.37 5.63
C LEU A 125 -1.08 10.36 5.84
N GLY A 126 -0.90 9.87 7.06
CA GLY A 126 0.20 8.96 7.42
C GLY A 126 -0.22 7.86 8.39
N ASP A 127 0.57 6.77 8.42
CA ASP A 127 0.35 5.57 9.24
C ASP A 127 0.76 5.73 10.72
N GLY A 128 1.25 6.89 11.12
CA GLY A 128 1.67 7.17 12.49
C GLY A 128 3.15 6.94 12.78
N LEU A 129 3.92 6.38 11.83
CA LEU A 129 5.36 6.20 12.02
C LEU A 129 6.08 7.55 12.15
N PRO A 130 7.07 7.68 13.04
CA PRO A 130 7.74 8.96 13.32
C PRO A 130 8.36 9.63 12.08
N TRP A 131 8.85 8.85 11.12
CA TRP A 131 9.47 9.40 9.92
C TRP A 131 8.46 10.09 8.98
N ASN A 132 7.18 9.70 8.98
CA ASN A 132 6.13 10.39 8.24
C ASN A 132 5.97 11.84 8.75
N TRP A 133 5.94 12.00 10.07
CA TRP A 133 5.79 13.31 10.69
C TRP A 133 7.04 14.18 10.55
N THR A 134 8.22 13.55 10.42
CA THR A 134 9.44 14.27 10.05
C THR A 134 9.34 14.82 8.64
N ILE A 135 8.90 14.03 7.66
CA ILE A 135 8.68 14.48 6.28
C ILE A 135 7.62 15.59 6.23
N TRP A 136 6.49 15.39 6.93
CA TRP A 136 5.47 16.44 7.02
C TRP A 136 6.05 17.75 7.58
N LYS A 137 6.76 17.69 8.68
CA LYS A 137 7.35 18.86 9.35
C LYS A 137 8.39 19.57 8.48
N GLU A 138 9.17 18.84 7.68
CA GLU A 138 10.22 19.40 6.82
C GLU A 138 9.67 19.97 5.51
N HIS A 139 8.67 19.34 4.92
CA HIS A 139 8.28 19.61 3.55
C HIS A 139 6.81 19.99 3.33
N PHE A 140 5.92 19.69 4.28
CA PHE A 140 4.46 19.80 4.11
C PHE A 140 3.76 20.45 5.32
N ARG A 141 4.40 21.42 5.98
CA ARG A 141 3.87 22.05 7.21
C ARG A 141 2.52 22.72 7.03
N ASP A 142 2.21 23.21 5.83
CA ASP A 142 0.94 23.84 5.47
C ASP A 142 -0.15 22.82 5.10
N PHE A 143 0.16 21.52 5.18
CA PHE A 143 -0.80 20.44 5.04
C PHE A 143 -1.34 20.03 6.41
N THR A 144 -2.64 19.80 6.52
CA THR A 144 -3.25 19.26 7.73
C THR A 144 -2.77 17.81 7.94
N PRO A 145 -2.04 17.52 9.04
CA PRO A 145 -1.59 16.18 9.32
C PRO A 145 -2.73 15.35 9.90
N ILE A 146 -3.01 14.24 9.28
CA ILE A 146 -4.06 13.30 9.69
C ILE A 146 -3.45 11.91 9.87
N LEU A 147 -3.76 11.27 11.01
CA LEU A 147 -3.46 9.86 11.20
C LEU A 147 -4.48 9.04 10.41
N ASP A 148 -4.01 8.13 9.56
CA ASP A 148 -4.88 7.19 8.86
C ASP A 148 -5.66 6.33 9.86
N PHE A 149 -6.98 6.36 9.77
CA PHE A 149 -7.87 5.72 10.73
C PHE A 149 -7.73 4.18 10.75
N ILE A 150 -7.27 3.56 9.68
CA ILE A 150 -7.08 2.10 9.60
C ILE A 150 -6.03 1.62 10.61
N HIS A 151 -4.96 2.38 10.81
CA HIS A 151 -3.87 1.98 11.70
C HIS A 151 -4.26 1.93 13.19
N PRO A 152 -4.92 2.95 13.79
CA PRO A 152 -5.46 2.83 15.15
C PRO A 152 -6.36 1.61 15.36
N LEU A 153 -7.16 1.21 14.34
CA LEU A 153 -8.02 0.03 14.45
C LEU A 153 -7.25 -1.23 14.81
N SER A 154 -6.10 -1.45 14.16
CA SER A 154 -5.26 -2.63 14.42
C SER A 154 -4.75 -2.64 15.86
N TYR A 155 -4.27 -1.50 16.36
CA TYR A 155 -3.81 -1.36 17.74
C TYR A 155 -4.95 -1.61 18.74
N LEU A 156 -6.11 -0.99 18.52
CA LEU A 156 -7.28 -1.14 19.39
C LEU A 156 -7.79 -2.58 19.42
N PHE A 157 -7.84 -3.24 18.25
CA PHE A 157 -8.29 -4.62 18.14
C PHE A 157 -7.34 -5.60 18.85
N LEU A 158 -6.04 -5.48 18.63
CA LEU A 158 -5.04 -6.31 19.30
C LEU A 158 -5.05 -6.09 20.82
N THR A 159 -5.24 -4.84 21.25
CA THR A 159 -5.34 -4.51 22.67
C THR A 159 -6.61 -5.10 23.29
N ALA A 160 -7.75 -4.98 22.65
CA ALA A 160 -8.99 -5.56 23.13
C ALA A 160 -8.88 -7.10 23.32
N LYS A 161 -8.24 -7.78 22.38
CA LYS A 161 -7.94 -9.22 22.54
C LYS A 161 -6.96 -9.51 23.68
N ALA A 162 -5.99 -8.64 23.89
CA ALA A 162 -4.99 -8.83 24.95
C ALA A 162 -5.57 -8.63 26.35
N VAL A 163 -6.53 -7.73 26.52
CA VAL A 163 -7.18 -7.47 27.83
C VAL A 163 -8.33 -8.42 28.14
N HIS A 164 -8.90 -9.09 27.12
CA HIS A 164 -9.97 -10.09 27.26
C HIS A 164 -9.58 -11.45 26.64
N PRO A 165 -8.51 -12.11 27.09
CA PRO A 165 -7.98 -13.31 26.42
C PRO A 165 -8.92 -14.52 26.49
N SER A 166 -9.84 -14.56 27.47
CA SER A 166 -10.76 -15.67 27.70
C SER A 166 -12.15 -15.46 27.13
N SER A 167 -12.48 -14.26 26.63
CA SER A 167 -13.79 -13.92 26.10
C SER A 167 -13.68 -13.16 24.78
N PRO A 168 -13.79 -13.86 23.64
CA PRO A 168 -13.80 -13.20 22.32
C PRO A 168 -14.92 -12.16 22.16
N ASP A 169 -16.08 -12.40 22.78
CA ASP A 169 -17.23 -11.48 22.71
C ASP A 169 -16.94 -10.18 23.49
N ASP A 170 -16.36 -10.27 24.70
CA ASP A 170 -15.99 -9.08 25.47
C ASP A 170 -14.87 -8.31 24.74
N ALA A 171 -13.89 -9.01 24.18
CA ALA A 171 -12.85 -8.41 23.37
C ALA A 171 -13.44 -7.64 22.16
N TRP A 172 -14.43 -8.22 21.49
CA TRP A 172 -15.09 -7.57 20.38
C TRP A 172 -15.90 -6.35 20.80
N GLN A 173 -16.68 -6.43 21.88
CA GLN A 173 -17.42 -5.29 22.41
C GLN A 173 -16.50 -4.15 22.85
N GLN A 174 -15.37 -4.49 23.51
CA GLN A 174 -14.37 -3.49 23.90
C GLN A 174 -13.74 -2.81 22.69
N TYR A 175 -13.41 -3.58 21.65
CA TYR A 175 -12.91 -3.01 20.39
C TYR A 175 -13.94 -2.05 19.77
N LEU A 176 -15.21 -2.45 19.67
CA LEU A 176 -16.27 -1.60 19.11
C LEU A 176 -16.42 -0.28 19.87
N ALA A 177 -16.35 -0.33 21.21
CA ALA A 177 -16.41 0.86 22.05
C ALA A 177 -15.25 1.83 21.75
N TRP A 178 -14.00 1.34 21.76
CA TRP A 178 -12.83 2.15 21.50
C TRP A 178 -12.75 2.66 20.05
N MET A 179 -13.16 1.83 19.10
CA MET A 179 -13.23 2.22 17.70
C MET A 179 -14.22 3.36 17.49
N ARG A 180 -15.44 3.25 18.05
CA ARG A 180 -16.45 4.32 17.97
C ARG A 180 -16.00 5.58 18.65
N GLY A 181 -15.45 5.51 19.88
CA GLY A 181 -14.90 6.68 20.57
C GLY A 181 -13.80 7.36 19.74
N SER A 182 -12.89 6.58 19.15
CA SER A 182 -11.86 7.14 18.27
C SER A 182 -12.46 7.77 17.01
N TRP A 183 -13.48 7.16 16.39
CA TRP A 183 -14.19 7.68 15.23
C TRP A 183 -14.90 9.01 15.53
N GLN A 184 -15.46 9.15 16.72
CA GLN A 184 -16.17 10.32 17.22
C GLN A 184 -15.22 11.40 17.80
N GLY A 185 -13.90 11.17 17.72
CA GLY A 185 -12.90 12.12 18.21
C GLY A 185 -12.66 12.10 19.72
N GLU A 186 -13.21 11.11 20.43
CA GLU A 186 -13.11 10.93 21.88
C GLU A 186 -11.85 10.15 22.29
N VAL A 187 -10.73 10.43 21.64
CA VAL A 187 -9.45 9.73 21.85
C VAL A 187 -8.97 9.82 23.30
N ASP A 188 -9.26 10.94 23.99
CA ASP A 188 -8.89 11.13 25.39
C ASP A 188 -9.61 10.18 26.33
N GLN A 189 -10.87 9.89 26.05
CA GLN A 189 -11.63 8.89 26.79
C GLN A 189 -11.06 7.50 26.56
N VAL A 190 -10.79 7.14 25.29
CA VAL A 190 -10.15 5.86 24.94
C VAL A 190 -8.80 5.70 25.65
N LEU A 191 -7.97 6.74 25.66
CA LEU A 191 -6.69 6.73 26.38
C LEU A 191 -6.89 6.55 27.91
N SER A 192 -7.90 7.18 28.48
CA SER A 192 -8.19 7.04 29.91
C SER A 192 -8.59 5.60 30.26
N GLU A 193 -9.40 4.96 29.45
CA GLU A 193 -9.78 3.55 29.64
C GLU A 193 -8.58 2.61 29.45
N LEU A 194 -7.72 2.85 28.45
CA LEU A 194 -6.49 2.07 28.25
C LEU A 194 -5.54 2.18 29.45
N ARG A 195 -5.45 3.35 30.08
CA ARG A 195 -4.64 3.53 31.30
C ARG A 195 -5.21 2.74 32.49
N VAL A 196 -6.55 2.68 32.62
CA VAL A 196 -7.18 1.79 33.63
C VAL A 196 -6.78 0.33 33.40
N TRP A 197 -6.71 -0.12 32.15
CA TRP A 197 -6.23 -1.46 31.84
C TRP A 197 -4.74 -1.63 32.11
N GLN A 198 -3.93 -0.62 31.85
CA GLN A 198 -2.50 -0.63 32.19
C GLN A 198 -2.29 -0.74 33.71
N ASP A 199 -3.08 -0.04 34.51
CA ASP A 199 -3.02 -0.12 35.97
C ASP A 199 -3.40 -1.53 36.50
N LYS A 200 -4.40 -2.17 35.88
CA LYS A 200 -4.81 -3.54 36.23
C LYS A 200 -3.77 -4.59 35.88
N LEU A 201 -3.12 -4.47 34.71
CA LEU A 201 -2.16 -5.44 34.20
C LEU A 201 -0.73 -5.19 34.73
N GLY A 202 -0.44 -3.97 35.12
CA GLY A 202 0.89 -3.49 35.47
C GLY A 202 1.72 -3.03 34.28
N VAL A 203 2.75 -2.24 34.56
CA VAL A 203 3.70 -1.75 33.56
C VAL A 203 4.60 -2.90 33.08
N PRO A 204 4.85 -3.03 31.77
CA PRO A 204 5.72 -4.09 31.27
C PRO A 204 7.17 -3.87 31.75
N PRO A 205 7.84 -4.93 32.28
CA PRO A 205 9.27 -4.88 32.57
C PRO A 205 10.12 -4.64 31.31
N PRO A 206 11.36 -4.15 31.44
CA PRO A 206 12.27 -4.04 30.32
C PRO A 206 12.47 -5.39 29.59
N LYS A 207 12.45 -5.38 28.26
CA LYS A 207 12.57 -6.57 27.38
C LYS A 207 11.39 -7.55 27.45
N THR A 208 10.21 -7.09 27.83
CA THR A 208 8.98 -7.89 27.73
C THR A 208 8.71 -8.24 26.26
N ALA A 209 8.18 -9.43 26.01
CA ALA A 209 7.81 -9.85 24.66
C ALA A 209 6.71 -8.93 24.08
N GLU A 210 6.77 -8.67 22.78
CA GLU A 210 5.77 -7.85 22.07
C GLU A 210 4.34 -8.42 22.14
N THR A 211 4.23 -9.72 22.37
CA THR A 211 2.95 -10.44 22.53
C THR A 211 2.39 -10.39 23.97
N ASP A 212 3.13 -9.85 24.93
CA ASP A 212 2.67 -9.71 26.32
C ASP A 212 1.56 -8.64 26.38
N PRO A 213 0.41 -8.94 27.01
CA PRO A 213 -0.70 -7.98 27.15
C PRO A 213 -0.30 -6.61 27.68
N ARG A 214 0.62 -6.58 28.66
CA ARG A 214 1.14 -5.32 29.24
C ARG A 214 1.87 -4.49 28.20
N GLN A 215 2.69 -5.16 27.35
CA GLN A 215 3.43 -4.51 26.30
C GLN A 215 2.51 -4.01 25.19
N ILE A 216 1.49 -4.79 24.81
CA ILE A 216 0.49 -4.39 23.80
C ILE A 216 -0.26 -3.13 24.26
N VAL A 217 -0.76 -3.12 25.51
CA VAL A 217 -1.46 -1.95 26.08
C VAL A 217 -0.54 -0.72 26.12
N ALA A 218 0.68 -0.86 26.64
CA ALA A 218 1.64 0.24 26.74
C ALA A 218 2.01 0.81 25.37
N THR A 219 2.19 -0.07 24.37
CA THR A 219 2.49 0.33 22.99
C THR A 219 1.32 1.10 22.37
N THR A 220 0.10 0.63 22.58
CA THR A 220 -1.12 1.28 22.06
C THR A 220 -1.33 2.65 22.70
N ILE A 221 -1.15 2.80 24.01
CA ILE A 221 -1.21 4.10 24.70
C ILE A 221 -0.19 5.05 24.08
N THR A 222 1.07 4.63 24.00
CA THR A 222 2.16 5.44 23.42
C THR A 222 1.85 5.88 21.98
N TYR A 223 1.32 4.95 21.17
CA TYR A 223 0.96 5.24 19.77
C TYR A 223 -0.16 6.27 19.67
N LEU A 224 -1.23 6.12 20.44
CA LEU A 224 -2.37 7.06 20.44
C LEU A 224 -1.97 8.42 20.99
N GLU A 225 -1.20 8.47 22.08
CA GLU A 225 -0.69 9.73 22.67
C GLU A 225 0.14 10.54 21.67
N HIS A 226 1.08 9.87 20.97
CA HIS A 226 1.93 10.52 19.98
C HIS A 226 1.16 11.05 18.77
N ASN A 227 0.00 10.48 18.45
CA ASN A 227 -0.79 10.82 17.29
C ASN A 227 -2.10 11.57 17.62
N ARG A 228 -2.41 11.79 18.90
CA ARG A 228 -3.66 12.36 19.41
C ARG A 228 -4.12 13.61 18.64
N GLU A 229 -3.22 14.56 18.42
CA GLU A 229 -3.53 15.84 17.73
C GLU A 229 -3.90 15.67 16.25
N ARG A 230 -3.69 14.46 15.69
CA ARG A 230 -3.96 14.11 14.30
C ARG A 230 -5.17 13.19 14.14
N MET A 231 -5.97 13.03 15.21
CA MET A 231 -7.11 12.12 15.28
C MET A 231 -8.46 12.87 15.46
N LYS A 232 -8.55 14.10 14.98
CA LYS A 232 -9.77 14.93 15.02
C LYS A 232 -10.70 14.57 13.87
N TYR A 233 -11.10 13.33 13.80
CA TYR A 233 -11.79 12.77 12.63
C TYR A 233 -13.12 13.45 12.29
N PRO A 234 -14.00 13.82 13.25
CA PRO A 234 -15.23 14.55 12.93
C PRO A 234 -14.96 15.88 12.24
N GLU A 235 -13.98 16.67 12.73
CA GLU A 235 -13.58 17.94 12.14
C GLU A 235 -13.04 17.73 10.70
N TYR A 236 -12.27 16.67 10.48
CA TYR A 236 -11.74 16.35 9.16
C TYR A 236 -12.83 15.95 8.18
N ARG A 237 -13.80 15.12 8.60
CA ARG A 237 -14.96 14.74 7.76
C ARG A 237 -15.84 15.95 7.46
N GLN A 238 -16.12 16.80 8.45
CA GLN A 238 -16.84 18.06 8.27
C GLN A 238 -16.14 18.95 7.24
N ALA A 239 -14.81 19.03 7.32
CA ALA A 239 -14.01 19.76 6.34
C ALA A 239 -13.89 19.04 4.98
N GLY A 240 -14.50 17.88 4.78
CA GLY A 240 -14.43 17.08 3.53
C GLY A 240 -13.03 16.56 3.22
N LEU A 241 -12.23 16.28 4.27
CA LEU A 241 -10.88 15.74 4.14
C LEU A 241 -10.90 14.21 4.26
N PRO A 242 -10.08 13.48 3.51
CA PRO A 242 -9.97 12.04 3.63
C PRO A 242 -9.30 11.67 4.97
N ILE A 243 -9.81 10.63 5.63
CA ILE A 243 -9.28 10.12 6.89
C ILE A 243 -8.73 8.70 6.80
N THR A 244 -8.82 8.07 5.64
CA THR A 244 -8.30 6.71 5.37
C THR A 244 -7.46 6.69 4.10
N THR A 245 -6.50 5.77 4.06
CA THR A 245 -5.60 5.55 2.92
C THR A 245 -6.05 4.39 2.01
N ALA A 246 -7.33 4.15 1.84
CA ALA A 246 -7.84 3.08 0.96
C ALA A 246 -7.18 3.11 -0.44
N TRP A 247 -6.88 4.31 -0.97
CA TRP A 247 -6.14 4.48 -2.22
C TRP A 247 -4.67 4.06 -2.13
N MET A 248 -4.07 4.09 -0.92
CA MET A 248 -2.68 3.65 -0.71
C MET A 248 -2.56 2.13 -0.67
N GLU A 249 -3.49 1.43 -0.07
CA GLU A 249 -3.45 -0.03 -0.03
C GLU A 249 -3.48 -0.64 -1.44
N SER A 250 -4.39 -0.15 -2.29
CA SER A 250 -4.40 -0.52 -3.70
C SER A 250 -3.07 -0.22 -4.38
N LEU A 251 -2.50 0.97 -4.13
CA LEU A 251 -1.24 1.37 -4.73
C LEU A 251 -0.08 0.47 -4.30
N VAL A 252 0.02 0.15 -3.01
CA VAL A 252 1.08 -0.75 -2.49
C VAL A 252 1.00 -2.12 -3.16
N LYS A 253 -0.21 -2.67 -3.35
CA LYS A 253 -0.41 -3.92 -4.12
C LYS A 253 0.04 -3.76 -5.57
N GLU A 254 -0.35 -2.67 -6.23
CA GLU A 254 0.03 -2.37 -7.62
C GLU A 254 1.55 -2.21 -7.78
N VAL A 255 2.23 -1.50 -6.87
CA VAL A 255 3.69 -1.36 -6.88
C VAL A 255 4.35 -2.72 -6.67
N ASN A 256 3.93 -3.45 -5.64
CA ASN A 256 4.55 -4.71 -5.24
C ASN A 256 4.37 -5.82 -6.27
N TYR A 257 3.28 -5.84 -7.02
CA TYR A 257 2.97 -6.89 -8.01
C TYR A 257 4.10 -7.18 -9.01
N ARG A 258 4.95 -6.18 -9.32
CA ARG A 258 6.08 -6.34 -10.25
C ARG A 258 7.45 -6.23 -9.60
N VAL A 259 7.49 -6.05 -8.28
CA VAL A 259 8.74 -5.72 -7.59
C VAL A 259 9.00 -6.65 -6.40
N LYS A 260 7.94 -7.23 -5.86
CA LYS A 260 7.98 -8.11 -4.69
C LYS A 260 7.23 -9.40 -5.01
N GLY A 261 7.98 -10.48 -5.25
CA GLY A 261 7.44 -11.82 -5.44
C GLY A 261 8.39 -12.82 -4.80
N THR A 262 7.92 -14.02 -4.51
CA THR A 262 8.72 -15.09 -3.90
C THR A 262 9.91 -15.49 -4.78
N GLU A 263 9.78 -15.34 -6.09
CA GLU A 263 10.83 -15.65 -7.07
C GLU A 263 11.59 -14.40 -7.55
N MET A 264 11.23 -13.20 -7.06
CA MET A 264 11.86 -11.95 -7.47
C MET A 264 12.89 -11.52 -6.44
N PHE A 265 14.15 -11.63 -6.81
CA PHE A 265 15.28 -11.05 -6.07
C PHE A 265 16.09 -10.14 -7.00
N TRP A 266 16.75 -9.17 -6.40
CA TRP A 266 17.47 -8.15 -7.12
C TRP A 266 18.96 -8.27 -6.79
N ASN A 267 19.80 -8.37 -7.82
CA ASN A 267 21.24 -8.49 -7.63
C ASN A 267 21.90 -7.18 -7.18
N HIS A 268 21.30 -6.04 -7.55
CA HIS A 268 21.81 -4.72 -7.21
C HIS A 268 20.69 -3.79 -6.72
N PRO A 269 20.91 -3.04 -5.63
CA PRO A 269 19.96 -2.05 -5.11
C PRO A 269 19.56 -1.00 -6.16
N ASP A 270 20.50 -0.53 -6.97
CA ASP A 270 20.24 0.49 -8.00
C ASP A 270 19.28 -0.01 -9.08
N GLY A 271 19.38 -1.28 -9.46
CA GLY A 271 18.44 -1.89 -10.41
C GLY A 271 17.04 -1.98 -9.82
N ALA A 272 16.93 -2.35 -8.57
CA ALA A 272 15.66 -2.39 -7.84
C ALA A 272 15.05 -0.98 -7.69
N GLU A 273 15.85 0.02 -7.33
CA GLU A 273 15.42 1.42 -7.26
C GLU A 273 14.94 1.94 -8.63
N ALA A 274 15.68 1.65 -9.71
CA ALA A 274 15.30 2.05 -11.06
C ALA A 274 13.92 1.48 -11.46
N ILE A 275 13.64 0.22 -11.17
CA ILE A 275 12.34 -0.40 -11.44
C ILE A 275 11.23 0.22 -10.58
N LEU A 276 11.49 0.54 -9.31
CA LEU A 276 10.53 1.28 -8.48
C LEU A 276 10.18 2.64 -9.11
N GLN A 277 11.16 3.39 -9.62
CA GLN A 277 10.94 4.67 -10.29
C GLN A 277 10.11 4.51 -11.58
N VAL A 278 10.42 3.51 -12.41
CA VAL A 278 9.64 3.19 -13.61
C VAL A 278 8.22 2.80 -13.23
N ARG A 279 8.06 1.99 -12.19
CA ARG A 279 6.75 1.55 -11.71
C ARG A 279 5.93 2.72 -11.17
N ALA A 280 6.54 3.61 -10.38
CA ALA A 280 5.90 4.83 -9.89
C ALA A 280 5.45 5.73 -11.05
N ALA A 281 6.29 5.90 -12.07
CA ALA A 281 5.93 6.67 -13.27
C ALA A 281 4.78 6.02 -14.06
N ALA A 282 4.77 4.68 -14.17
CA ALA A 282 3.69 3.96 -14.86
C ALA A 282 2.34 4.02 -14.14
N LEU A 283 2.36 4.15 -12.81
CA LEU A 283 1.17 4.22 -11.95
C LEU A 283 0.67 5.65 -11.73
N SER A 284 1.41 6.65 -12.19
CA SER A 284 0.99 8.06 -12.15
C SER A 284 0.06 8.38 -13.31
N ASP A 285 -0.96 9.20 -13.06
CA ASP A 285 -1.94 9.63 -14.07
C ASP A 285 -1.34 10.76 -14.93
N ASP A 286 -0.25 10.46 -15.66
CA ASP A 286 0.37 11.36 -16.63
C ASP A 286 1.16 10.60 -17.71
N ASP A 287 1.58 11.34 -18.74
CA ASP A 287 2.28 10.79 -19.90
C ASP A 287 3.81 10.74 -19.74
N ARG A 288 4.36 10.97 -18.54
CA ARG A 288 5.81 11.12 -18.34
C ARG A 288 6.60 9.90 -18.84
N LEU A 289 6.13 8.70 -18.53
CA LEU A 289 6.77 7.48 -19.00
C LEU A 289 6.67 7.33 -20.52
N SER A 290 5.48 7.53 -21.11
CA SER A 290 5.28 7.49 -22.54
C SER A 290 6.13 8.53 -23.28
N LYS A 291 6.19 9.76 -22.77
CA LYS A 291 7.04 10.82 -23.32
C LYS A 291 8.50 10.44 -23.27
N HIS A 292 8.98 9.96 -22.11
CA HIS A 292 10.37 9.51 -21.95
C HIS A 292 10.71 8.38 -22.91
N LEU A 293 9.86 7.38 -23.05
CA LEU A 293 10.10 6.25 -23.96
C LEU A 293 10.11 6.69 -25.44
N ARG A 294 9.27 7.64 -25.82
CA ARG A 294 9.22 8.16 -27.20
C ARG A 294 10.43 9.02 -27.54
N THR A 295 10.96 9.77 -26.58
CA THR A 295 12.10 10.69 -26.79
C THR A 295 13.45 10.00 -26.58
N ARG A 296 13.49 8.78 -26.05
CA ARG A 296 14.72 8.05 -25.81
C ARG A 296 15.45 7.76 -27.12
N PRO A 297 16.79 8.06 -27.22
CA PRO A 297 17.59 7.69 -28.37
C PRO A 297 17.51 6.18 -28.64
N GLY A 298 17.28 5.81 -29.89
CA GLY A 298 17.15 4.40 -30.29
C GLY A 298 15.77 3.77 -30.07
N CYS A 299 14.76 4.54 -29.66
CA CYS A 299 13.39 4.05 -29.55
C CYS A 299 12.82 3.63 -30.92
N CYS A 300 12.54 2.32 -31.07
CA CYS A 300 12.01 1.76 -32.32
C CYS A 300 10.60 2.29 -32.67
N PHE A 301 9.87 2.83 -31.72
CA PHE A 301 8.52 3.38 -31.92
C PHE A 301 8.53 4.75 -32.62
N THR A 302 9.62 5.51 -32.55
CA THR A 302 9.76 6.81 -33.22
C THR A 302 10.24 6.70 -34.66
N ARG A 303 10.73 5.53 -35.09
CA ARG A 303 11.36 5.29 -36.40
C ARG A 303 10.45 4.61 -37.41
N ARG A 304 9.23 4.22 -37.07
CA ARG A 304 8.29 3.72 -38.09
C ARG A 304 7.81 4.90 -38.91
N PRO A 305 8.18 4.98 -40.18
CA PRO A 305 7.54 5.96 -41.09
C PRO A 305 6.03 5.73 -41.06
N LYS A 306 5.25 6.79 -40.92
CA LYS A 306 3.82 6.68 -41.22
C LYS A 306 3.69 6.05 -42.59
N PRO A 307 2.86 5.00 -42.76
CA PRO A 307 2.60 4.49 -44.10
C PRO A 307 2.11 5.70 -44.96
N ALA A 308 2.75 5.88 -46.09
CA ALA A 308 2.32 6.90 -47.05
C ALA A 308 0.82 6.74 -47.30
N PRO A 309 0.05 7.81 -47.39
CA PRO A 309 -1.36 7.71 -47.75
C PRO A 309 -1.44 6.93 -49.05
N THR A 310 -2.01 5.76 -49.03
CA THR A 310 -2.29 4.98 -50.24
C THR A 310 -3.22 5.78 -51.09
N ALA A 311 -2.76 6.14 -52.30
CA ALA A 311 -3.61 6.75 -53.34
C ALA A 311 -4.84 5.87 -53.51
N ALA A 312 -6.01 6.48 -53.43
CA ALA A 312 -7.28 5.81 -53.62
C ALA A 312 -7.32 5.15 -55.01
N GLY A 313 -7.41 3.82 -55.04
CA GLY A 313 -7.61 3.10 -56.30
C GLY A 313 -6.94 1.74 -56.32
N SER A 314 -7.54 0.79 -55.67
CA SER A 314 -7.68 -0.65 -56.04
C SER A 314 -7.97 -1.46 -54.78
N ASN A 315 -9.12 -2.09 -54.75
CA ASN A 315 -9.51 -3.08 -53.73
C ASN A 315 -8.52 -4.22 -53.72
N PRO A 316 -7.74 -4.47 -52.66
CA PRO A 316 -7.10 -5.76 -52.47
C PRO A 316 -8.05 -6.63 -51.71
N SER A 317 -8.40 -7.74 -52.33
CA SER A 317 -9.10 -8.90 -51.74
C SER A 317 -8.51 -9.24 -50.38
N LEU A 318 -9.38 -9.35 -49.40
CA LEU A 318 -9.08 -9.78 -48.00
C LEU A 318 -8.63 -11.23 -48.06
N ILE A 319 -7.32 -11.50 -48.12
CA ILE A 319 -6.78 -12.84 -47.82
C ILE A 319 -6.65 -12.95 -46.29
N VAL A 320 -7.69 -13.51 -45.69
CA VAL A 320 -7.65 -13.96 -44.28
C VAL A 320 -6.72 -15.14 -44.18
N ARG A 321 -5.47 -14.93 -43.78
CA ARG A 321 -4.58 -16.05 -43.39
C ARG A 321 -5.00 -16.52 -42.01
N VAL A 322 -5.84 -17.55 -41.98
CA VAL A 322 -6.08 -18.36 -40.80
C VAL A 322 -4.79 -19.13 -40.49
N ARG A 323 -4.05 -18.71 -39.47
CA ARG A 323 -2.93 -19.51 -38.96
C ARG A 323 -3.49 -20.69 -38.18
N ASN A 324 -3.44 -21.88 -38.78
CA ASN A 324 -3.82 -23.12 -38.15
C ASN A 324 -2.95 -23.41 -36.91
N ARG A 325 -3.61 -23.57 -35.77
CA ARG A 325 -3.00 -23.79 -34.43
C ARG A 325 -2.41 -25.22 -34.29
N GLU A 326 -2.57 -26.06 -35.30
CA GLU A 326 -2.15 -27.47 -35.25
C GLU A 326 -0.67 -27.75 -35.56
N GLN A 327 0.04 -26.82 -36.18
CA GLN A 327 1.46 -27.05 -36.51
C GLN A 327 2.42 -26.84 -35.32
N ARG A 328 1.98 -26.33 -34.20
CA ARG A 328 2.84 -26.22 -33.00
C ARG A 328 2.82 -27.44 -32.09
N ARG A 329 1.91 -28.38 -32.25
CA ARG A 329 1.90 -29.63 -31.46
C ARG A 329 2.83 -30.72 -31.97
N ARG A 330 3.17 -30.74 -33.28
CA ARG A 330 4.05 -31.76 -33.85
C ARG A 330 5.55 -31.54 -33.68
N SER A 331 5.99 -30.35 -33.32
CA SER A 331 7.42 -30.08 -33.09
C SER A 331 7.87 -30.35 -31.64
N HIS A 332 6.98 -30.71 -30.73
CA HIS A 332 7.29 -30.99 -29.33
C HIS A 332 7.34 -32.49 -29.01
N GLU A 333 6.77 -33.36 -29.88
CA GLU A 333 6.79 -34.83 -29.68
C GLU A 333 8.03 -35.50 -30.21
N ASP A 334 8.81 -34.85 -31.07
CA ASP A 334 9.97 -35.48 -31.75
C ASP A 334 11.34 -35.26 -31.06
N ARG A 335 11.33 -34.62 -29.85
CA ARG A 335 12.55 -34.45 -29.04
C ARG A 335 12.67 -35.38 -27.83
N GLY A 336 11.80 -36.37 -27.71
CA GLY A 336 11.68 -37.25 -26.54
C GLY A 336 12.20 -38.68 -26.73
N ARG A 337 13.02 -38.98 -27.73
CA ARG A 337 13.61 -40.34 -27.87
C ARG A 337 15.07 -40.28 -28.30
N ARG A 338 15.96 -40.15 -27.36
CA ARG A 338 17.30 -40.79 -27.41
C ARG A 338 17.69 -41.22 -26.00
N LEU A 339 17.71 -42.52 -25.84
CA LEU A 339 18.24 -43.25 -24.70
C LEU A 339 19.77 -43.41 -24.78
N PRO A 340 20.43 -43.88 -23.73
CA PRO A 340 21.76 -43.44 -23.32
C PRO A 340 22.86 -44.37 -23.82
N GLY A 341 24.02 -43.81 -24.09
CA GLY A 341 25.26 -44.53 -24.32
C GLY A 341 26.27 -44.22 -23.23
N THR A 342 26.62 -45.25 -22.53
CA THR A 342 27.71 -45.40 -21.58
C THR A 342 29.06 -44.91 -22.11
N SER A 343 29.85 -44.20 -21.32
CA SER A 343 31.22 -44.68 -21.04
C SER A 343 31.96 -43.77 -20.06
N ALA A 344 32.72 -44.42 -19.24
CA ALA A 344 33.60 -43.98 -18.20
C ALA A 344 34.76 -43.11 -18.66
N GLY A 345 35.23 -42.21 -17.80
CA GLY A 345 36.48 -41.48 -17.96
C GLY A 345 36.84 -40.68 -16.73
N ARG A 346 37.65 -41.28 -15.87
CA ARG A 346 38.36 -40.65 -14.74
C ARG A 346 39.21 -39.49 -15.22
N CYS A 347 39.42 -38.50 -14.41
CA CYS A 347 40.70 -38.10 -13.84
C CYS A 347 40.57 -36.82 -13.01
N ARG A 348 41.13 -36.90 -11.95
CA ARG A 348 41.68 -36.29 -10.76
C ARG A 348 42.21 -34.82 -10.88
N PRO A 349 42.47 -34.21 -9.70
CA PRO A 349 42.49 -32.78 -9.44
C PRO A 349 43.91 -32.22 -9.40
N LEU A 350 44.03 -30.88 -9.42
CA LEU A 350 45.19 -30.09 -8.96
C LEU A 350 44.78 -28.62 -8.98
N ARG A 351 44.78 -27.93 -8.01
CA ARG A 351 45.38 -27.25 -6.82
C ARG A 351 44.45 -26.15 -6.40
#